data_f838f2b26eca9ffe05f8b3f4d30768e4
#
_entry.id   f838f2b26eca9ffe05f8b3f4d30768e4
#
_cell.length_a   1.000
_cell.length_b   1.000
_cell.length_c   1.000
_cell.angle_alpha   90.00
_cell.angle_beta   90.00
_cell.angle_gamma   90.00
#
_symmetry.space_group_name_H-M   'P 1'
#
loop_
_entity.id
_entity.type
_entity.pdbx_description
1 polymer ?
#
loop_
_entity_poly.entity_id
_entity_poly.type
_entity_poly.pdbx_seq_one_letter_code
_entity_poly.pdbx_strand_id
1 'polypeptide(L)'
;MKLIQSTPIAEIFGPLALTALIAFVGLFVFAVFILLTFYRKVEKGTALVRTGLGGTKVYFNGGTVIPIAHRADMMDISLKRIEIDRTGKNGLICKDNLRADIKVAFFVRVNNAADDVLRVAESIGCDRASSEEEIRALFDAKFSEALKTVGKRFDFIALYEDRDTFRDFEGDWNRLERFRS
;
A
#
# COMPACT_ATOMS: atom_id res chain seq x y z
N MET A 1 73.40 1.43 41.49
CA MET A 1 72.64 0.21 41.13
C MET A 1 71.16 0.53 41.18
N LYS A 2 70.59 0.93 40.02
CA LYS A 2 69.19 1.27 39.92
C LYS A 2 68.40 -0.04 39.71
N LEU A 3 67.63 -0.35 40.72
CA LEU A 3 66.63 -1.43 40.62
C LEU A 3 65.62 -1.03 39.54
N ILE A 4 65.59 -1.82 38.46
CA ILE A 4 64.57 -1.75 37.45
C ILE A 4 63.31 -2.32 38.11
N GLN A 5 62.40 -1.41 38.55
CA GLN A 5 61.07 -1.78 38.99
C GLN A 5 60.31 -2.30 37.79
N SER A 6 60.16 -3.60 37.71
CA SER A 6 59.27 -4.27 36.77
C SER A 6 57.85 -3.90 37.16
N THR A 7 57.26 -2.94 36.50
CA THR A 7 55.83 -2.66 36.62
C THR A 7 55.09 -3.95 36.28
N PRO A 8 54.27 -4.49 37.18
CA PRO A 8 53.53 -5.71 36.90
C PRO A 8 52.65 -5.51 35.68
N ILE A 9 52.79 -6.38 34.68
CA ILE A 9 52.01 -6.36 33.45
C ILE A 9 50.51 -6.22 33.73
N ALA A 10 50.02 -6.74 34.87
CA ALA A 10 48.64 -6.60 35.35
C ALA A 10 48.17 -5.17 35.55
N GLU A 11 49.02 -4.21 35.92
CA GLU A 11 48.65 -2.79 36.10
C GLU A 11 48.46 -2.05 34.76
N ILE A 12 49.10 -2.51 33.70
CA ILE A 12 48.98 -1.94 32.35
C ILE A 12 47.73 -2.52 31.63
N PHE A 13 47.49 -3.81 31.82
CA PHE A 13 46.37 -4.50 31.19
C PHE A 13 45.01 -4.19 31.82
N GLY A 14 44.94 -3.86 33.13
CA GLY A 14 43.74 -3.51 33.84
C GLY A 14 42.99 -2.32 33.23
N PRO A 15 43.64 -1.13 33.10
CA PRO A 15 42.99 0.04 32.52
C PRO A 15 42.69 -0.11 31.03
N LEU A 16 43.54 -0.81 30.26
CA LEU A 16 43.30 -1.07 28.85
C LEU A 16 42.08 -2.02 28.65
N ALA A 17 41.98 -3.06 29.45
CA ALA A 17 40.84 -3.97 29.40
C ALA A 17 39.53 -3.26 29.79
N LEU A 18 39.59 -2.39 30.79
CA LEU A 18 38.40 -1.60 31.22
C LEU A 18 37.96 -0.62 30.12
N THR A 19 38.90 0.10 29.50
CA THR A 19 38.58 1.03 28.40
C THR A 19 38.04 0.29 27.16
N ALA A 20 38.60 -0.86 26.84
CA ALA A 20 38.09 -1.72 25.76
C ALA A 20 36.69 -2.23 26.04
N LEU A 21 36.39 -2.64 27.26
CA LEU A 21 35.06 -3.07 27.67
C LEU A 21 34.03 -1.91 27.54
N ILE A 22 34.37 -0.73 28.02
CA ILE A 22 33.51 0.45 27.93
C ILE A 22 33.27 0.82 26.46
N ALA A 23 34.30 0.80 25.63
CA ALA A 23 34.17 1.08 24.20
C ALA A 23 33.29 0.02 23.49
N PHE A 24 33.44 -1.24 23.83
CA PHE A 24 32.62 -2.32 23.30
C PHE A 24 31.14 -2.19 23.70
N VAL A 25 30.87 -1.91 24.98
CA VAL A 25 29.51 -1.68 25.46
C VAL A 25 28.91 -0.43 24.81
N GLY A 26 29.65 0.65 24.68
CA GLY A 26 29.21 1.87 23.97
C GLY A 26 28.85 1.61 22.51
N LEU A 27 29.71 0.86 21.80
CA LEU A 27 29.47 0.47 20.41
C LEU A 27 28.22 -0.43 20.27
N PHE A 28 28.05 -1.36 21.19
CA PHE A 28 26.90 -2.27 21.21
C PHE A 28 25.59 -1.50 21.45
N VAL A 29 25.56 -0.60 22.44
CA VAL A 29 24.40 0.25 22.72
C VAL A 29 24.08 1.14 21.53
N PHE A 30 25.11 1.71 20.90
CA PHE A 30 24.94 2.54 19.69
C PHE A 30 24.38 1.73 18.50
N ALA A 31 24.86 0.50 18.30
CA ALA A 31 24.34 -0.38 17.27
C ALA A 31 22.86 -0.76 17.52
N VAL A 32 22.49 -1.09 18.76
CA VAL A 32 21.10 -1.36 19.14
C VAL A 32 20.23 -0.12 18.94
N PHE A 33 20.71 1.06 19.32
CA PHE A 33 19.99 2.32 19.12
C PHE A 33 19.71 2.58 17.62
N ILE A 34 20.70 2.36 16.76
CA ILE A 34 20.54 2.45 15.31
C ILE A 34 19.47 1.46 14.82
N LEU A 35 19.54 0.20 15.21
CA LEU A 35 18.57 -0.82 14.80
C LEU A 35 17.16 -0.46 15.22
N LEU A 36 16.96 0.02 16.45
CA LEU A 36 15.65 0.43 16.94
C LEU A 36 15.11 1.68 16.22
N THR A 37 15.98 2.62 15.87
CA THR A 37 15.59 3.85 15.17
C THR A 37 15.19 3.62 13.72
N PHE A 38 15.85 2.68 13.05
CA PHE A 38 15.61 2.38 11.63
C PHE A 38 14.56 1.30 11.38
N TYR A 39 14.03 0.66 12.43
CA TYR A 39 12.99 -0.33 12.29
C TYR A 39 11.61 0.33 12.25
N ARG A 40 10.92 0.20 11.10
CA ARG A 40 9.54 0.65 10.92
C ARG A 40 8.57 -0.53 11.04
N LYS A 41 7.64 -0.44 11.97
CA LYS A 41 6.53 -1.37 12.08
C LYS A 41 5.47 -1.02 11.04
N VAL A 42 4.87 -2.03 10.44
CA VAL A 42 3.75 -1.90 9.50
C VAL A 42 2.49 -2.35 10.21
N GLU A 43 1.46 -1.53 10.18
CA GLU A 43 0.15 -1.87 10.74
C GLU A 43 -0.60 -2.84 9.83
N LYS A 44 -1.52 -3.60 10.42
CA LYS A 44 -2.38 -4.52 9.65
C LYS A 44 -3.25 -3.70 8.69
N GLY A 45 -3.33 -4.15 7.43
CA GLY A 45 -4.08 -3.44 6.39
C GLY A 45 -3.27 -2.37 5.66
N THR A 46 -1.97 -2.23 5.98
CA THR A 46 -1.05 -1.37 5.23
C THR A 46 0.11 -2.18 4.65
N ALA A 47 0.71 -1.69 3.59
CA ALA A 47 1.91 -2.23 2.98
C ALA A 47 2.99 -1.14 2.93
N LEU A 48 4.21 -1.49 3.28
CA LEU A 48 5.38 -0.64 3.17
C LEU A 48 6.05 -0.91 1.82
N VAL A 49 6.01 0.06 0.94
CA VAL A 49 6.71 0.03 -0.36
C VAL A 49 8.04 0.75 -0.20
N ARG A 50 9.13 0.00 -0.24
CA ARG A 50 10.49 0.53 -0.12
C ARG A 50 11.16 0.55 -1.48
N THR A 51 11.55 1.73 -1.93
CA THR A 51 12.30 1.96 -3.17
C THR A 51 13.71 2.46 -2.86
N GLY A 52 14.72 1.94 -3.53
CA GLY A 52 16.10 2.36 -3.33
C GLY A 52 17.11 1.36 -3.85
N LEU A 53 18.30 1.32 -3.22
CA LEU A 53 19.35 0.39 -3.56
C LEU A 53 18.86 -1.07 -3.45
N GLY A 54 18.81 -1.77 -4.57
CA GLY A 54 18.29 -3.14 -4.66
C GLY A 54 16.87 -3.27 -5.17
N GLY A 55 16.30 -2.20 -5.75
CA GLY A 55 14.96 -2.19 -6.38
C GLY A 55 13.83 -1.86 -5.42
N THR A 56 12.61 -2.02 -5.90
CA THR A 56 11.40 -1.81 -5.09
C THR A 56 10.98 -3.13 -4.44
N LYS A 57 10.74 -3.09 -3.13
CA LYS A 57 10.29 -4.24 -2.33
C LYS A 57 9.11 -3.86 -1.45
N VAL A 58 8.20 -4.80 -1.28
CA VAL A 58 6.98 -4.63 -0.46
C VAL A 58 7.10 -5.45 0.82
N TYR A 59 6.76 -4.84 1.95
CA TYR A 59 6.76 -5.47 3.27
C TYR A 59 5.39 -5.29 3.94
N PHE A 60 4.82 -6.39 4.47
CA PHE A 60 3.52 -6.40 5.14
C PHE A 60 3.62 -6.40 6.67
N ASN A 61 4.74 -6.85 7.23
CA ASN A 61 4.90 -7.02 8.67
C ASN A 61 5.88 -6.02 9.32
N GLY A 62 6.59 -5.26 8.51
CA GLY A 62 7.62 -4.33 8.93
C GLY A 62 8.94 -4.56 8.19
N GLY A 63 9.76 -3.55 8.15
CA GLY A 63 11.05 -3.61 7.47
C GLY A 63 12.03 -2.57 7.97
N THR A 64 13.30 -2.84 7.75
CA THR A 64 14.37 -1.88 8.02
C THR A 64 14.45 -0.88 6.88
N VAL A 65 14.27 0.39 7.20
CA VAL A 65 14.35 1.50 6.26
C VAL A 65 15.54 2.37 6.64
N ILE A 66 16.51 2.47 5.76
CA ILE A 66 17.66 3.37 5.92
C ILE A 66 17.33 4.66 5.16
N PRO A 67 17.03 5.79 5.84
CA PRO A 67 16.52 7.01 5.19
C PRO A 67 17.42 7.60 4.12
N ILE A 68 18.73 7.37 4.23
CA ILE A 68 19.73 7.88 3.28
C ILE A 68 19.74 7.09 1.96
N ALA A 69 19.38 5.79 2.02
CA ALA A 69 19.49 4.87 0.88
C ALA A 69 18.15 4.42 0.32
N HIS A 70 17.06 4.58 1.08
CA HIS A 70 15.75 4.07 0.74
C HIS A 70 14.66 5.11 0.98
N ARG A 71 13.75 5.22 0.03
CA ARG A 71 12.46 5.86 0.21
C ARG A 71 11.45 4.79 0.63
N ALA A 72 10.64 5.09 1.62
CA ALA A 72 9.62 4.19 2.13
C ALA A 72 8.28 4.92 2.17
N ASP A 73 7.36 4.45 1.36
CA ASP A 73 6.00 4.96 1.26
C ASP A 73 5.03 3.91 1.84
N MET A 74 4.07 4.36 2.64
CA MET A 74 3.03 3.49 3.20
C MET A 74 1.82 3.51 2.30
N MET A 75 1.28 2.35 1.98
CA MET A 75 0.05 2.21 1.19
C MET A 75 -1.00 1.47 2.00
N ASP A 76 -2.19 2.05 2.09
CA ASP A 76 -3.36 1.41 2.69
C ASP A 76 -3.98 0.43 1.69
N ILE A 77 -3.95 -0.85 2.05
CA ILE A 77 -4.52 -1.97 1.27
C ILE A 77 -5.83 -2.49 1.85
N SER A 78 -6.40 -1.77 2.83
CA SER A 78 -7.67 -2.14 3.46
C SER A 78 -8.84 -2.08 2.48
N LEU A 79 -9.95 -2.71 2.87
CA LEU A 79 -11.18 -2.67 2.09
C LEU A 79 -11.79 -1.27 2.13
N LYS A 80 -11.93 -0.64 0.99
CA LYS A 80 -12.57 0.67 0.81
C LYS A 80 -13.94 0.51 0.17
N ARG A 81 -14.94 1.25 0.67
CA ARG A 81 -16.29 1.31 0.09
C ARG A 81 -16.42 2.57 -0.75
N ILE A 82 -16.62 2.40 -2.04
CA ILE A 82 -16.84 3.50 -2.99
C ILE A 82 -18.31 3.50 -3.38
N GLU A 83 -19.00 4.60 -3.14
CA GLU A 83 -20.39 4.77 -3.52
C GLU A 83 -20.48 5.73 -4.72
N ILE A 84 -21.12 5.27 -5.78
CA ILE A 84 -21.39 6.04 -7.00
C ILE A 84 -22.89 6.28 -7.07
N ASP A 85 -23.28 7.56 -7.00
CA ASP A 85 -24.66 8.01 -7.10
C ASP A 85 -24.89 8.64 -8.49
N ARG A 86 -25.80 8.02 -9.25
CA ARG A 86 -26.23 8.48 -10.56
C ARG A 86 -27.75 8.68 -10.53
N THR A 87 -28.17 9.83 -10.00
CA THR A 87 -29.57 10.18 -9.83
C THR A 87 -29.93 11.48 -10.58
N GLY A 88 -31.18 11.66 -10.89
CA GLY A 88 -31.73 12.85 -11.51
C GLY A 88 -31.12 13.15 -12.89
N LYS A 89 -30.48 14.31 -13.03
CA LYS A 89 -29.83 14.73 -14.29
C LYS A 89 -28.65 13.83 -14.70
N ASN A 90 -28.02 13.18 -13.74
CA ASN A 90 -26.89 12.27 -13.95
C ASN A 90 -27.32 10.81 -14.04
N GLY A 91 -28.62 10.52 -13.99
CA GLY A 91 -29.20 9.19 -14.11
C GLY A 91 -28.77 8.47 -15.38
N LEU A 92 -28.76 7.15 -15.34
CA LEU A 92 -28.42 6.30 -16.46
C LEU A 92 -29.48 6.40 -17.55
N ILE A 93 -29.08 6.65 -18.80
CA ILE A 93 -29.99 6.67 -19.95
C ILE A 93 -30.04 5.25 -20.50
N CYS A 94 -31.21 4.64 -20.42
CA CYS A 94 -31.53 3.32 -20.98
C CYS A 94 -31.73 3.36 -22.49
N LYS A 95 -31.88 2.20 -23.11
CA LYS A 95 -32.09 2.04 -24.55
C LYS A 95 -33.37 2.68 -25.04
N ASP A 96 -34.42 2.66 -24.21
CA ASP A 96 -35.72 3.28 -24.40
C ASP A 96 -35.76 4.80 -24.12
N ASN A 97 -34.58 5.44 -23.94
CA ASN A 97 -34.41 6.84 -23.57
C ASN A 97 -34.98 7.22 -22.20
N LEU A 98 -35.38 6.26 -21.39
CA LEU A 98 -35.78 6.50 -20.01
C LEU A 98 -34.54 6.69 -19.14
N ARG A 99 -34.67 7.48 -18.07
CA ARG A 99 -33.59 7.65 -17.09
C ARG A 99 -33.84 6.78 -15.87
N ALA A 100 -32.87 5.96 -15.54
CA ALA A 100 -32.85 5.17 -14.32
C ALA A 100 -31.91 5.83 -13.28
N ASP A 101 -32.43 6.00 -12.06
CA ASP A 101 -31.64 6.40 -10.92
C ASP A 101 -30.95 5.19 -10.34
N ILE A 102 -29.62 5.22 -10.31
CA ILE A 102 -28.79 4.10 -9.85
C ILE A 102 -27.85 4.59 -8.76
N LYS A 103 -27.82 3.84 -7.64
CA LYS A 103 -26.82 3.96 -6.58
C LYS A 103 -26.13 2.62 -6.44
N VAL A 104 -24.80 2.63 -6.64
CA VAL A 104 -23.97 1.42 -6.58
C VAL A 104 -22.86 1.61 -5.56
N ALA A 105 -22.68 0.63 -4.70
CA ALA A 105 -21.58 0.59 -3.75
C ALA A 105 -20.60 -0.51 -4.15
N PHE A 106 -19.35 -0.13 -4.42
CA PHE A 106 -18.27 -1.03 -4.72
C PHE A 106 -17.35 -1.21 -3.51
N PHE A 107 -16.91 -2.43 -3.30
CA PHE A 107 -15.90 -2.75 -2.29
C PHE A 107 -14.59 -3.05 -3.00
N VAL A 108 -13.64 -2.14 -2.89
CA VAL A 108 -12.34 -2.24 -3.54
C VAL A 108 -11.25 -2.46 -2.50
N ARG A 109 -10.37 -3.40 -2.75
CA ARG A 109 -9.16 -3.61 -1.94
C ARG A 109 -7.99 -3.97 -2.84
N VAL A 110 -6.79 -3.60 -2.42
CA VAL A 110 -5.57 -4.13 -3.02
C VAL A 110 -5.30 -5.50 -2.43
N ASN A 111 -5.00 -6.47 -3.27
CA ASN A 111 -4.69 -7.82 -2.80
C ASN A 111 -3.39 -7.82 -1.99
N ASN A 112 -3.33 -8.64 -0.93
CA ASN A 112 -2.17 -8.77 -0.05
C ASN A 112 -1.07 -9.64 -0.70
N ALA A 113 -0.70 -9.30 -1.94
CA ALA A 113 0.39 -9.90 -2.70
C ALA A 113 1.38 -8.81 -3.10
N ALA A 114 2.68 -9.08 -2.99
CA ALA A 114 3.71 -8.09 -3.25
C ALA A 114 3.65 -7.52 -4.67
N ASP A 115 3.37 -8.38 -5.65
CA ASP A 115 3.28 -7.99 -7.06
C ASP A 115 2.08 -7.07 -7.34
N ASP A 116 0.93 -7.34 -6.71
CA ASP A 116 -0.27 -6.52 -6.87
C ASP A 116 -0.10 -5.15 -6.23
N VAL A 117 0.47 -5.11 -5.02
CA VAL A 117 0.81 -3.86 -4.33
C VAL A 117 1.80 -3.04 -5.15
N LEU A 118 2.81 -3.68 -5.74
CA LEU A 118 3.81 -3.02 -6.57
C LEU A 118 3.18 -2.41 -7.83
N ARG A 119 2.33 -3.16 -8.53
CA ARG A 119 1.61 -2.68 -9.72
C ARG A 119 0.75 -1.46 -9.40
N VAL A 120 0.04 -1.46 -8.28
CA VAL A 120 -0.77 -0.33 -7.85
C VAL A 120 0.11 0.87 -7.49
N ALA A 121 1.21 0.64 -6.75
CA ALA A 121 2.17 1.68 -6.40
C ALA A 121 2.80 2.35 -7.63
N GLU A 122 3.11 1.57 -8.67
CA GLU A 122 3.69 2.08 -9.93
C GLU A 122 2.67 2.80 -10.81
N SER A 123 1.40 2.35 -10.84
CA SER A 123 0.38 2.91 -11.72
C SER A 123 -0.31 4.14 -11.15
N ILE A 124 -0.57 4.17 -9.85
CA ILE A 124 -1.37 5.21 -9.18
C ILE A 124 -0.53 5.99 -8.18
N GLY A 125 0.44 5.34 -7.53
CA GLY A 125 1.22 5.85 -6.40
C GLY A 125 0.62 5.45 -5.05
N CYS A 126 1.48 5.33 -4.03
CA CYS A 126 1.05 4.85 -2.70
C CYS A 126 0.07 5.82 -2.02
N ASP A 127 0.32 7.11 -2.09
CA ASP A 127 -0.50 8.13 -1.44
C ASP A 127 -1.92 8.19 -2.04
N ARG A 128 -2.01 8.18 -3.37
CA ARG A 128 -3.29 8.20 -4.09
C ARG A 128 -4.08 6.90 -3.90
N ALA A 129 -3.39 5.76 -3.89
CA ALA A 129 -4.01 4.46 -3.60
C ALA A 129 -4.52 4.35 -2.17
N SER A 130 -3.96 5.14 -1.24
CA SER A 130 -4.40 5.22 0.16
C SER A 130 -5.59 6.14 0.36
N SER A 131 -5.77 7.15 -0.50
CA SER A 131 -6.87 8.10 -0.42
C SER A 131 -8.15 7.54 -1.03
N GLU A 132 -9.22 7.46 -0.22
CA GLU A 132 -10.54 7.04 -0.70
C GLU A 132 -11.10 8.00 -1.75
N GLU A 133 -10.86 9.30 -1.59
CA GLU A 133 -11.33 10.34 -2.52
C GLU A 133 -10.67 10.22 -3.89
N GLU A 134 -9.36 10.00 -3.92
CA GLU A 134 -8.60 9.82 -5.17
C GLU A 134 -9.02 8.55 -5.92
N ILE A 135 -9.18 7.44 -5.18
CA ILE A 135 -9.69 6.19 -5.74
C ILE A 135 -11.11 6.39 -6.26
N ARG A 136 -11.98 7.04 -5.49
CA ARG A 136 -13.35 7.35 -5.92
C ARG A 136 -13.36 8.17 -7.21
N ALA A 137 -12.55 9.20 -7.32
CA ALA A 137 -12.46 10.03 -8.51
C ALA A 137 -12.00 9.25 -9.76
N LEU A 138 -10.99 8.37 -9.58
CA LEU A 138 -10.50 7.50 -10.65
C LEU A 138 -11.57 6.52 -11.14
N PHE A 139 -12.27 5.90 -10.19
CA PHE A 139 -13.32 4.93 -10.52
C PHE A 139 -14.58 5.59 -11.04
N ASP A 140 -14.96 6.78 -10.53
CA ASP A 140 -16.19 7.47 -10.96
C ASP A 140 -16.19 7.75 -12.47
N ALA A 141 -15.07 8.19 -13.03
CA ALA A 141 -14.96 8.43 -14.46
C ALA A 141 -15.12 7.13 -15.28
N LYS A 142 -14.40 6.06 -14.90
CA LYS A 142 -14.44 4.77 -15.60
C LYS A 142 -15.80 4.08 -15.47
N PHE A 143 -16.39 4.07 -14.28
CA PHE A 143 -17.69 3.46 -14.07
C PHE A 143 -18.81 4.23 -14.76
N SER A 144 -18.72 5.56 -14.81
CA SER A 144 -19.69 6.37 -15.57
C SER A 144 -19.73 6.00 -17.03
N GLU A 145 -18.58 5.79 -17.65
CA GLU A 145 -18.49 5.38 -19.05
C GLU A 145 -19.03 3.96 -19.25
N ALA A 146 -18.67 3.05 -18.36
CA ALA A 146 -19.14 1.68 -18.37
C ALA A 146 -20.68 1.59 -18.21
N LEU A 147 -21.21 2.28 -17.21
CA LEU A 147 -22.66 2.33 -16.95
C LEU A 147 -23.42 2.91 -18.15
N LYS A 148 -22.91 3.97 -18.79
CA LYS A 148 -23.50 4.52 -20.01
C LYS A 148 -23.57 3.50 -21.16
N THR A 149 -22.52 2.70 -21.30
CA THR A 149 -22.46 1.65 -22.32
C THR A 149 -23.44 0.53 -22.03
N VAL A 150 -23.52 0.09 -20.79
CA VAL A 150 -24.45 -0.96 -20.35
C VAL A 150 -25.89 -0.46 -20.42
N GLY A 151 -26.18 0.75 -19.93
CA GLY A 151 -27.51 1.33 -19.95
C GLY A 151 -28.13 1.38 -21.35
N LYS A 152 -27.35 1.69 -22.37
CA LYS A 152 -27.81 1.70 -23.75
C LYS A 152 -28.16 0.32 -24.33
N ARG A 153 -27.82 -0.77 -23.64
CA ARG A 153 -28.14 -2.15 -24.06
C ARG A 153 -29.43 -2.66 -23.46
N PHE A 154 -29.87 -2.11 -22.33
CA PHE A 154 -31.02 -2.58 -21.60
C PHE A 154 -32.16 -1.55 -21.63
N ASP A 155 -33.39 -2.01 -21.80
CA ASP A 155 -34.59 -1.21 -21.58
C ASP A 155 -34.79 -0.99 -20.06
N PHE A 156 -35.45 0.08 -19.66
CA PHE A 156 -35.65 0.42 -18.25
C PHE A 156 -36.28 -0.73 -17.45
N ILE A 157 -37.30 -1.40 -18.03
CA ILE A 157 -37.99 -2.52 -17.40
C ILE A 157 -37.02 -3.72 -17.23
N ALA A 158 -36.22 -4.03 -18.24
CA ALA A 158 -35.23 -5.11 -18.17
C ALA A 158 -34.17 -4.87 -17.09
N LEU A 159 -33.73 -3.64 -16.91
CA LEU A 159 -32.82 -3.23 -15.84
C LEU A 159 -33.41 -3.44 -14.45
N TYR A 160 -34.73 -3.29 -14.30
CA TYR A 160 -35.44 -3.44 -13.04
C TYR A 160 -35.75 -4.90 -12.72
N GLU A 161 -36.14 -5.69 -13.72
CA GLU A 161 -36.55 -7.09 -13.55
C GLU A 161 -35.37 -8.05 -13.51
N ASP A 162 -34.33 -7.80 -14.30
CA ASP A 162 -33.16 -8.70 -14.42
C ASP A 162 -31.94 -8.15 -13.69
N ARG A 163 -32.12 -7.95 -12.39
CA ARG A 163 -31.06 -7.48 -11.48
C ARG A 163 -29.85 -8.42 -11.46
N ASP A 164 -30.07 -9.70 -11.66
CA ASP A 164 -29.01 -10.71 -11.59
C ASP A 164 -28.11 -10.66 -12.82
N THR A 165 -28.67 -10.50 -14.02
CA THR A 165 -27.89 -10.30 -15.25
C THR A 165 -27.08 -9.00 -15.20
N PHE A 166 -27.64 -7.93 -14.64
CA PHE A 166 -26.91 -6.68 -14.47
C PHE A 166 -25.74 -6.82 -13.49
N ARG A 167 -25.93 -7.51 -12.37
CA ARG A 167 -24.90 -7.77 -11.38
C ARG A 167 -23.78 -8.68 -11.94
N ASP A 168 -24.11 -9.67 -12.74
CA ASP A 168 -23.13 -10.57 -13.38
C ASP A 168 -22.29 -9.83 -14.42
N PHE A 169 -22.85 -8.84 -15.11
CA PHE A 169 -22.10 -7.94 -15.99
C PHE A 169 -21.09 -7.09 -15.21
N GLU A 170 -21.43 -6.70 -14.00
CA GLU A 170 -20.51 -6.02 -13.07
C GLU A 170 -19.35 -6.93 -12.62
N GLY A 171 -19.61 -8.22 -12.41
CA GLY A 171 -18.60 -9.23 -12.06
C GLY A 171 -17.58 -9.51 -13.16
N ASP A 172 -17.93 -9.28 -14.41
CA ASP A 172 -17.07 -9.58 -15.58
C ASP A 172 -15.98 -8.53 -15.82
N TRP A 173 -16.07 -7.35 -15.16
CA TRP A 173 -15.01 -6.33 -15.21
C TRP A 173 -13.67 -6.83 -14.64
N ASN A 174 -13.70 -7.66 -13.60
CA ASN A 174 -12.53 -8.33 -13.06
C ASN A 174 -11.91 -9.34 -14.04
N ARG A 175 -12.64 -9.77 -15.04
CA ARG A 175 -12.18 -10.69 -16.09
C ARG A 175 -11.53 -9.92 -17.25
N LEU A 176 -12.02 -8.73 -17.58
CA LEU A 176 -11.48 -7.93 -18.69
C LEU A 176 -10.12 -7.33 -18.42
N GLU A 177 -9.78 -7.06 -17.16
CA GLU A 177 -8.43 -6.62 -16.78
C GLU A 177 -7.38 -7.72 -16.96
N ARG A 178 -7.76 -8.98 -16.94
CA ARG A 178 -6.87 -10.14 -17.17
C ARG A 178 -6.43 -10.30 -18.63
N PHE A 179 -7.13 -9.69 -19.57
CA PHE A 179 -6.79 -9.76 -21.02
C PHE A 179 -5.95 -8.59 -21.51
N ARG A 180 -5.55 -7.67 -20.62
CA ARG A 180 -4.77 -6.48 -20.97
C ARG A 180 -3.31 -6.54 -20.51
N SER A 181 -2.84 -7.72 -20.14
CA SER A 181 -1.42 -7.99 -19.83
C SER A 181 -0.69 -8.61 -21.01
#